data_5bdc7744f716649d201d71baef06cadd
#
_entry.id   5bdc7744f716649d201d71baef06cadd
#
_cell.length_a   1.000
_cell.length_b   1.000
_cell.length_c   1.000
_cell.angle_alpha   90.00
_cell.angle_beta   90.00
_cell.angle_gamma   90.00
#
_symmetry.space_group_name_H-M   'P 1'
#
loop_
_entity.id
_entity.type
_entity.pdbx_description
1 polymer ?
#
loop_
_entity_poly.entity_id
_entity_poly.type
_entity_poly.pdbx_seq_one_letter_code
_entity_poly.pdbx_strand_id
1 'polypeptide(L)'
;MKTLRFLGMTLLMVMLAVNFIACSDDDENDKPVIEEANLIGKWQSTWEKIHKVENGKEVITSDEAYTNGLREFKADGTCTEGYADGGYTETSRWSLKGNKLTISYNDGYSDVLTINELTATKLVLAFEDWDNTDDGGLELDDITTTTYKKID
;
A
#
# COMPACT_ATOMS: atom_id res chain seq x y z
N MET A 1 58.73 11.77 -45.17
CA MET A 1 58.52 12.18 -43.77
C MET A 1 57.14 12.76 -43.68
N LYS A 2 56.15 11.99 -43.19
CA LYS A 2 54.75 12.38 -43.11
C LYS A 2 54.27 12.19 -41.69
N THR A 3 54.06 13.28 -41.01
CA THR A 3 53.54 13.35 -39.66
C THR A 3 52.04 13.10 -39.67
N LEU A 4 51.61 12.01 -39.05
CA LEU A 4 50.21 11.63 -38.86
C LEU A 4 49.69 12.30 -37.62
N ARG A 5 48.72 13.19 -37.77
CA ARG A 5 48.01 13.87 -36.67
C ARG A 5 46.85 12.96 -36.26
N PHE A 6 46.95 12.33 -35.10
CA PHE A 6 45.82 11.65 -34.46
C PHE A 6 44.92 12.71 -33.79
N LEU A 7 43.73 12.86 -34.33
CA LEU A 7 42.64 13.57 -33.69
C LEU A 7 42.08 12.67 -32.57
N GLY A 8 42.30 13.08 -31.33
CA GLY A 8 41.72 12.40 -30.18
C GLY A 8 40.24 12.70 -30.09
N MET A 9 39.45 11.67 -30.35
CA MET A 9 38.01 11.69 -30.13
C MET A 9 37.78 11.23 -28.69
N THR A 10 37.56 12.18 -27.78
CA THR A 10 37.16 11.90 -26.39
C THR A 10 35.72 11.42 -26.39
N LEU A 11 35.58 10.12 -26.32
CA LEU A 11 34.30 9.43 -26.07
C LEU A 11 33.93 9.64 -24.61
N LEU A 12 32.98 10.54 -24.34
CA LEU A 12 32.40 10.73 -23.02
C LEU A 12 31.50 9.54 -22.70
N MET A 13 32.07 8.52 -22.02
CA MET A 13 31.27 7.44 -21.43
C MET A 13 30.48 7.99 -20.23
N VAL A 14 29.22 8.24 -20.45
CA VAL A 14 28.26 8.39 -19.36
C VAL A 14 28.05 6.99 -18.76
N MET A 15 28.75 6.71 -17.67
CA MET A 15 28.44 5.52 -16.86
C MET A 15 27.12 5.74 -16.14
N LEU A 16 26.05 5.17 -16.69
CA LEU A 16 24.85 4.87 -15.93
C LEU A 16 25.25 3.81 -14.90
N ALA A 17 25.44 4.27 -13.67
CA ALA A 17 25.56 3.38 -12.52
C ALA A 17 24.22 2.70 -12.29
N VAL A 18 23.99 1.58 -12.97
CA VAL A 18 22.94 0.63 -12.61
C VAL A 18 23.49 -0.11 -11.40
N ASN A 19 23.00 0.22 -10.22
CA ASN A 19 23.27 -0.56 -9.03
C ASN A 19 22.61 -1.93 -9.20
N PHE A 20 23.34 -2.89 -9.77
CA PHE A 20 23.05 -4.30 -9.61
C PHE A 20 23.42 -4.66 -8.17
N ILE A 21 22.45 -4.69 -7.28
CA ILE A 21 22.60 -5.41 -6.02
C ILE A 21 22.62 -6.89 -6.40
N ALA A 22 23.80 -7.50 -6.28
CA ALA A 22 24.01 -8.91 -6.49
C ALA A 22 23.11 -9.70 -5.52
N CYS A 23 22.34 -10.60 -6.07
CA CYS A 23 21.61 -11.63 -5.36
C CYS A 23 22.56 -12.44 -4.48
N SER A 24 22.25 -12.52 -3.19
CA SER A 24 22.56 -13.71 -2.42
C SER A 24 21.26 -14.48 -2.24
N ASP A 25 21.30 -15.75 -2.60
CA ASP A 25 20.23 -16.73 -2.45
C ASP A 25 19.73 -16.73 -1.00
N ASP A 26 18.47 -16.36 -0.81
CA ASP A 26 17.58 -16.91 0.20
C ASP A 26 16.16 -16.62 -0.28
N ASP A 27 15.37 -17.69 -0.46
CA ASP A 27 13.97 -17.70 -0.85
C ASP A 27 13.08 -16.98 0.17
N GLU A 28 13.08 -15.66 0.18
CA GLU A 28 12.10 -14.86 0.91
C GLU A 28 11.51 -13.76 0.03
N ASN A 29 10.37 -14.13 -0.58
CA ASN A 29 9.28 -13.24 -0.90
C ASN A 29 9.57 -12.02 -1.77
N ASP A 30 9.06 -12.08 -2.99
CA ASP A 30 8.63 -10.93 -3.81
C ASP A 30 7.53 -10.09 -3.09
N LYS A 31 7.84 -9.61 -1.90
CA LYS A 31 6.99 -8.58 -1.28
C LYS A 31 7.25 -7.28 -2.02
N PRO A 32 6.21 -6.61 -2.52
CA PRO A 32 6.37 -5.33 -3.19
C PRO A 32 7.11 -4.36 -2.26
N VAL A 33 8.17 -3.73 -2.76
CA VAL A 33 8.86 -2.65 -2.03
C VAL A 33 7.89 -1.50 -1.93
N ILE A 34 7.36 -1.28 -0.73
CA ILE A 34 6.42 -0.20 -0.46
C ILE A 34 7.23 1.09 -0.22
N GLU A 35 7.16 2.01 -1.15
CA GLU A 35 7.74 3.35 -1.00
C GLU A 35 6.76 4.24 -0.24
N GLU A 36 7.06 4.55 1.02
CA GLU A 36 6.23 5.40 1.89
C GLU A 36 5.85 6.74 1.25
N ALA A 37 6.76 7.32 0.47
CA ALA A 37 6.50 8.58 -0.25
C ALA A 37 5.31 8.49 -1.22
N ASN A 38 5.03 7.31 -1.79
CA ASN A 38 3.88 7.11 -2.66
C ASN A 38 2.56 7.07 -1.89
N LEU A 39 2.59 6.72 -0.59
CA LEU A 39 1.40 6.69 0.26
C LEU A 39 0.88 8.09 0.57
N ILE A 40 1.80 9.07 0.71
CA ILE A 40 1.44 10.45 1.04
C ILE A 40 0.53 11.04 -0.04
N GLY A 41 -0.59 11.67 0.38
CA GLY A 41 -1.56 12.32 -0.48
C GLY A 41 -3.00 11.88 -0.20
N LYS A 42 -3.92 12.32 -1.06
CA LYS A 42 -5.35 12.02 -0.96
C LYS A 42 -5.76 10.90 -1.89
N TRP A 43 -6.56 10.01 -1.34
CA TRP A 43 -7.00 8.79 -1.98
C TRP A 43 -8.52 8.68 -1.92
N GLN A 44 -9.13 8.38 -3.05
CA GLN A 44 -10.57 8.07 -3.13
C GLN A 44 -10.75 6.60 -3.48
N SER A 45 -11.60 5.91 -2.72
CA SER A 45 -11.99 4.54 -3.03
C SER A 45 -12.64 4.44 -4.41
N THR A 46 -12.43 3.34 -5.09
CA THR A 46 -13.01 3.06 -6.42
C THR A 46 -13.72 1.72 -6.48
N TRP A 47 -13.27 0.77 -5.67
CA TRP A 47 -13.76 -0.60 -5.66
C TRP A 47 -13.59 -1.21 -4.28
N GLU A 48 -14.55 -2.05 -3.89
CA GLU A 48 -14.46 -2.82 -2.65
C GLU A 48 -14.84 -4.27 -2.92
N LYS A 49 -14.10 -5.18 -2.28
CA LYS A 49 -14.34 -6.60 -2.34
C LYS A 49 -14.28 -7.18 -0.94
N ILE A 50 -15.33 -7.90 -0.56
CA ILE A 50 -15.43 -8.56 0.73
C ILE A 50 -15.44 -10.06 0.52
N HIS A 51 -14.51 -10.74 1.18
CA HIS A 51 -14.41 -12.19 1.23
C HIS A 51 -14.73 -12.66 2.64
N LYS A 52 -15.79 -13.46 2.79
CA LYS A 52 -16.02 -14.21 4.01
C LYS A 52 -15.22 -15.50 4.03
N VAL A 53 -14.80 -15.92 5.22
CA VAL A 53 -14.15 -17.22 5.40
C VAL A 53 -15.14 -18.17 6.09
N GLU A 54 -15.76 -19.08 5.33
CA GLU A 54 -16.68 -20.08 5.84
C GLU A 54 -16.05 -21.47 5.74
N ASN A 55 -15.90 -22.18 6.89
CA ASN A 55 -15.28 -23.49 6.93
C ASN A 55 -13.90 -23.57 6.26
N GLY A 56 -13.08 -22.53 6.43
CA GLY A 56 -11.75 -22.41 5.83
C GLY A 56 -11.75 -22.18 4.31
N LYS A 57 -12.89 -21.78 3.73
CA LYS A 57 -13.00 -21.41 2.31
C LYS A 57 -13.42 -19.96 2.18
N GLU A 58 -12.73 -19.24 1.31
CA GLU A 58 -13.13 -17.89 0.93
C GLU A 58 -14.38 -17.92 0.04
N VAL A 59 -15.39 -17.12 0.42
CA VAL A 59 -16.60 -16.86 -0.34
C VAL A 59 -16.70 -15.37 -0.57
N ILE A 60 -16.79 -14.95 -1.84
CA ILE A 60 -16.99 -13.53 -2.17
C ILE A 60 -18.42 -13.16 -1.80
N THR A 61 -18.58 -12.21 -0.87
CA THR A 61 -19.89 -11.71 -0.44
C THR A 61 -20.23 -10.36 -1.07
N SER A 62 -19.22 -9.57 -1.46
CA SER A 62 -19.37 -8.32 -2.21
C SER A 62 -18.19 -8.13 -3.15
N ASP A 63 -18.43 -7.60 -4.35
CA ASP A 63 -17.41 -7.27 -5.34
C ASP A 63 -17.97 -6.16 -6.24
N GLU A 64 -17.89 -4.90 -5.78
CA GLU A 64 -18.62 -3.79 -6.39
C GLU A 64 -17.88 -2.45 -6.32
N ALA A 65 -18.37 -1.48 -7.10
CA ALA A 65 -17.84 -0.13 -7.07
C ALA A 65 -18.18 0.55 -5.74
N TYR A 66 -17.15 1.04 -5.04
CA TYR A 66 -17.28 1.83 -3.82
C TYR A 66 -16.49 3.13 -3.98
N THR A 67 -17.16 4.26 -4.13
CA THR A 67 -16.53 5.55 -4.49
C THR A 67 -16.67 6.62 -3.42
N ASN A 68 -17.27 6.30 -2.26
CA ASN A 68 -17.56 7.27 -1.21
C ASN A 68 -16.43 7.39 -0.17
N GLY A 69 -15.51 6.45 -0.08
CA GLY A 69 -14.41 6.48 0.89
C GLY A 69 -13.31 7.47 0.49
N LEU A 70 -12.88 8.28 1.44
CA LEU A 70 -11.72 9.16 1.32
C LEU A 70 -10.69 8.83 2.40
N ARG A 71 -9.41 8.87 2.04
CA ARG A 71 -8.27 8.84 2.95
C ARG A 71 -7.23 9.87 2.55
N GLU A 72 -6.64 10.55 3.51
CA GLU A 72 -5.48 11.42 3.30
C GLU A 72 -4.37 11.01 4.26
N PHE A 73 -3.22 10.61 3.71
CA PHE A 73 -2.01 10.35 4.48
C PHE A 73 -1.07 11.54 4.37
N LYS A 74 -0.67 12.10 5.51
CA LYS A 74 0.23 13.25 5.57
C LYS A 74 1.61 12.83 6.06
N ALA A 75 2.64 13.55 5.61
CA ALA A 75 4.04 13.28 5.96
C ALA A 75 4.34 13.45 7.46
N ASP A 76 3.46 14.10 8.22
CA ASP A 76 3.58 14.25 9.68
C ASP A 76 3.05 13.04 10.47
N GLY A 77 2.66 11.96 9.77
CA GLY A 77 2.08 10.76 10.36
C GLY A 77 0.59 10.89 10.70
N THR A 78 -0.09 11.93 10.22
CA THR A 78 -1.54 12.11 10.38
C THR A 78 -2.27 11.41 9.24
N CYS A 79 -3.36 10.69 9.55
CA CYS A 79 -4.32 10.16 8.60
C CYS A 79 -5.68 10.82 8.82
N THR A 80 -6.34 11.22 7.74
CA THR A 80 -7.75 11.64 7.79
C THR A 80 -8.57 10.67 6.96
N GLU A 81 -9.63 10.14 7.54
CA GLU A 81 -10.57 9.23 6.89
C GLU A 81 -11.95 9.85 6.86
N GLY A 82 -12.72 9.61 5.82
CA GLY A 82 -14.04 10.16 5.71
C GLY A 82 -14.80 9.73 4.46
N TYR A 83 -15.92 10.42 4.22
CA TYR A 83 -16.74 10.20 3.05
C TYR A 83 -16.68 11.36 2.07
N ALA A 84 -16.75 11.06 0.77
CA ALA A 84 -16.72 12.06 -0.29
C ALA A 84 -17.92 13.03 -0.25
N ASP A 85 -19.03 12.61 0.34
CA ASP A 85 -20.21 13.42 0.56
C ASP A 85 -20.11 14.36 1.80
N GLY A 86 -19.00 14.25 2.55
CA GLY A 86 -18.74 15.07 3.75
C GLY A 86 -19.52 14.63 5.00
N GLY A 87 -20.19 13.49 4.96
CA GLY A 87 -21.03 13.01 6.08
C GLY A 87 -20.26 12.56 7.32
N TYR A 88 -18.98 12.23 7.18
CA TYR A 88 -18.11 11.77 8.27
C TYR A 88 -16.67 12.16 7.99
N THR A 89 -15.93 12.50 9.03
CA THR A 89 -14.46 12.70 8.96
C THR A 89 -13.85 12.42 10.32
N GLU A 90 -12.82 11.58 10.33
CA GLU A 90 -12.02 11.26 11.51
C GLU A 90 -10.55 11.51 11.23
N THR A 91 -9.83 11.94 12.27
CA THR A 91 -8.37 12.13 12.20
C THR A 91 -7.70 11.18 13.17
N SER A 92 -6.75 10.44 12.65
CA SER A 92 -5.97 9.41 13.35
C SER A 92 -4.48 9.58 13.07
N ARG A 93 -3.67 8.67 13.55
CA ARG A 93 -2.24 8.58 13.19
C ARG A 93 -1.98 7.31 12.39
N TRP A 94 -1.01 7.38 11.48
CA TRP A 94 -0.58 6.22 10.74
C TRP A 94 0.92 5.95 10.91
N SER A 95 1.29 4.70 10.75
CA SER A 95 2.68 4.25 10.63
C SER A 95 2.76 3.08 9.66
N LEU A 96 3.93 2.93 9.02
CA LEU A 96 4.19 1.89 8.04
C LEU A 96 5.38 1.04 8.46
N LYS A 97 5.22 -0.29 8.43
CA LYS A 97 6.30 -1.25 8.64
C LYS A 97 6.22 -2.35 7.58
N GLY A 98 7.14 -2.34 6.63
CA GLY A 98 7.05 -3.20 5.44
C GLY A 98 5.77 -2.90 4.67
N ASN A 99 4.89 -3.87 4.51
CA ASN A 99 3.59 -3.69 3.90
C ASN A 99 2.41 -3.60 4.90
N LYS A 100 2.70 -3.51 6.21
CA LYS A 100 1.67 -3.34 7.24
C LYS A 100 1.52 -1.87 7.59
N LEU A 101 0.33 -1.34 7.32
CA LEU A 101 -0.10 0.02 7.62
C LEU A 101 -0.94 -0.02 8.88
N THR A 102 -0.49 0.64 9.95
CA THR A 102 -1.24 0.77 11.19
C THR A 102 -1.91 2.14 11.24
N ILE A 103 -3.21 2.16 11.48
CA ILE A 103 -4.01 3.36 11.76
C ILE A 103 -4.35 3.34 13.25
N SER A 104 -3.95 4.36 13.99
CA SER A 104 -4.18 4.46 15.44
C SER A 104 -5.14 5.61 15.73
N TYR A 105 -6.28 5.28 16.31
CA TYR A 105 -7.36 6.19 16.63
C TYR A 105 -7.18 6.84 17.99
N ASN A 106 -7.88 7.95 18.23
CA ASN A 106 -7.74 8.73 19.45
C ASN A 106 -8.36 8.05 20.69
N ASP A 107 -9.23 7.07 20.48
CA ASP A 107 -9.84 6.25 21.54
C ASP A 107 -8.94 5.09 22.03
N GLY A 108 -7.76 4.94 21.43
CA GLY A 108 -6.78 3.89 21.73
C GLY A 108 -6.93 2.63 20.89
N TYR A 109 -7.87 2.60 19.96
CA TYR A 109 -8.01 1.53 18.98
C TYR A 109 -6.96 1.65 17.86
N SER A 110 -6.66 0.55 17.21
CA SER A 110 -5.77 0.56 16.04
C SER A 110 -6.16 -0.55 15.07
N ASP A 111 -6.23 -0.18 13.79
CA ASP A 111 -6.37 -1.11 12.67
C ASP A 111 -5.02 -1.40 12.05
N VAL A 112 -4.82 -2.64 11.64
CA VAL A 112 -3.65 -3.06 10.87
C VAL A 112 -4.10 -3.53 9.50
N LEU A 113 -3.80 -2.71 8.49
CA LEU A 113 -4.11 -3.02 7.10
C LEU A 113 -2.87 -3.56 6.38
N THR A 114 -3.09 -4.41 5.38
CA THR A 114 -2.03 -4.87 4.50
C THR A 114 -2.08 -4.06 3.19
N ILE A 115 -0.96 -3.44 2.82
CA ILE A 115 -0.81 -2.85 1.50
C ILE A 115 -0.48 -3.98 0.51
N ASN A 116 -1.45 -4.30 -0.35
CA ASN A 116 -1.29 -5.30 -1.40
C ASN A 116 -0.67 -4.70 -2.67
N GLU A 117 -0.93 -3.41 -2.92
CA GLU A 117 -0.36 -2.67 -4.04
C GLU A 117 -0.24 -1.18 -3.68
N LEU A 118 0.88 -0.56 -4.00
CA LEU A 118 1.07 0.88 -3.91
C LEU A 118 1.91 1.37 -5.08
N THR A 119 1.31 2.27 -5.85
CA THR A 119 1.95 3.00 -6.95
C THR A 119 1.73 4.49 -6.77
N ALA A 120 2.25 5.32 -7.67
CA ALA A 120 2.01 6.77 -7.64
C ALA A 120 0.52 7.16 -7.76
N THR A 121 -0.34 6.27 -8.28
CA THR A 121 -1.76 6.58 -8.59
C THR A 121 -2.76 5.56 -8.06
N LYS A 122 -2.31 4.40 -7.57
CA LYS A 122 -3.16 3.31 -7.10
C LYS A 122 -2.69 2.80 -5.76
N LEU A 123 -3.63 2.57 -4.85
CA LEU A 123 -3.43 1.94 -3.54
C LEU A 123 -4.46 0.82 -3.37
N VAL A 124 -4.02 -0.35 -2.93
CA VAL A 124 -4.90 -1.47 -2.56
C VAL A 124 -4.61 -1.86 -1.12
N LEU A 125 -5.61 -1.69 -0.27
CA LEU A 125 -5.56 -2.05 1.15
C LEU A 125 -6.44 -3.26 1.41
N ALA A 126 -5.95 -4.19 2.22
CA ALA A 126 -6.74 -5.27 2.78
C ALA A 126 -6.81 -5.13 4.31
N PHE A 127 -8.00 -5.27 4.83
CA PHE A 127 -8.30 -5.35 6.27
C PHE A 127 -8.84 -6.73 6.58
N GLU A 128 -8.29 -7.38 7.60
CA GLU A 128 -8.72 -8.68 8.10
C GLU A 128 -9.53 -8.45 9.37
N ASP A 129 -10.80 -8.88 9.37
CA ASP A 129 -11.65 -8.86 10.56
C ASP A 129 -11.61 -10.22 11.24
N TRP A 130 -11.44 -10.22 12.57
CA TRP A 130 -11.25 -11.41 13.38
C TRP A 130 -12.26 -11.45 14.50
N ASP A 131 -13.09 -12.47 14.50
CA ASP A 131 -14.08 -12.71 15.54
C ASP A 131 -13.56 -13.65 16.64
N ASN A 132 -14.12 -13.47 17.86
CA ASN A 132 -13.88 -14.39 18.96
C ASN A 132 -14.73 -15.65 18.79
N THR A 133 -14.09 -16.81 18.84
CA THR A 133 -14.76 -18.09 18.85
C THR A 133 -15.29 -18.43 20.26
N ASP A 134 -16.30 -19.30 20.35
CA ASP A 134 -16.93 -19.72 21.62
C ASP A 134 -15.94 -20.37 22.61
N ASP A 135 -14.83 -20.93 22.12
CA ASP A 135 -13.76 -21.53 22.92
C ASP A 135 -12.65 -20.54 23.32
N GLY A 136 -12.83 -19.25 23.00
CA GLY A 136 -11.91 -18.16 23.31
C GLY A 136 -10.73 -18.04 22.35
N GLY A 137 -10.79 -18.64 21.17
CA GLY A 137 -9.87 -18.43 20.05
C GLY A 137 -10.24 -17.20 19.24
N LEU A 138 -9.45 -16.95 18.18
CA LEU A 138 -9.75 -15.98 17.12
C LEU A 138 -9.93 -16.72 15.81
N GLU A 139 -10.98 -16.40 15.07
CA GLU A 139 -11.24 -16.89 13.72
C GLU A 139 -11.37 -15.72 12.76
N LEU A 140 -10.77 -15.85 11.58
CA LEU A 140 -10.89 -14.85 10.52
C LEU A 140 -12.32 -14.89 9.98
N ASP A 141 -13.09 -13.81 10.16
CA ASP A 141 -14.48 -13.70 9.67
C ASP A 141 -14.51 -13.21 8.23
N ASP A 142 -13.89 -12.06 7.96
CA ASP A 142 -13.82 -11.56 6.60
C ASP A 142 -12.51 -10.83 6.27
N ILE A 143 -12.31 -10.62 4.98
CA ILE A 143 -11.23 -9.80 4.43
C ILE A 143 -11.86 -8.76 3.51
N THR A 144 -11.83 -7.50 3.92
CA THR A 144 -12.24 -6.38 3.09
C THR A 144 -11.04 -5.84 2.32
N THR A 145 -11.11 -5.87 0.99
CA THR A 145 -10.08 -5.30 0.10
C THR A 145 -10.63 -4.09 -0.60
N THR A 146 -10.05 -2.91 -0.33
CA THR A 146 -10.47 -1.65 -0.97
C THR A 146 -9.38 -1.13 -1.90
N THR A 147 -9.77 -0.81 -3.11
CA THR A 147 -8.93 -0.16 -4.12
C THR A 147 -9.18 1.34 -4.13
N TYR A 148 -8.11 2.11 -4.13
CA TYR A 148 -8.13 3.57 -4.15
C TYR A 148 -7.38 4.10 -5.36
N LYS A 149 -7.80 5.25 -5.85
CA LYS A 149 -7.04 6.11 -6.79
C LYS A 149 -6.55 7.36 -6.07
N LYS A 150 -5.37 7.84 -6.43
CA LYS A 150 -4.88 9.14 -5.96
C LYS A 150 -5.68 10.25 -6.62
N ILE A 151 -6.03 11.31 -5.86
CA ILE A 151 -6.85 12.42 -6.34
C ILE A 151 -6.13 13.78 -6.23
N ASP A 152 -4.91 13.81 -5.67
CA ASP A 152 -4.01 14.96 -5.65
C ASP A 152 -2.54 14.53 -5.48
#